data_e209f2b22e59bae9e38202008874622a
#
_entry.id   e209f2b22e59bae9e38202008874622a
#
_cell.length_a   1.000
_cell.length_b   1.000
_cell.length_c   1.000
_cell.angle_alpha   90.00
_cell.angle_beta   90.00
_cell.angle_gamma   90.00
#
_symmetry.space_group_name_H-M   'P 1'
#
loop_
_entity.id
_entity.type
_entity.pdbx_description
1 polymer ?
#
loop_
_entity_poly.entity_id
_entity_poly.type
_entity_poly.pdbx_seq_one_letter_code
_entity_poly.pdbx_strand_id
1 'polypeptide(L)'
;MKSIIFKSLAFSLITLSLWSCKKDETRSVATAGTSGSLSSSVTSIVIDRTMLENKVITFNLTDANFGYQAAISNVLQLAVKGTNFANPKETILAANVKSVEFNGLDFNNLLLSMNLPTTANSDVEVRLKSSISNAVTPVYSNIVSLSARPFPLTSWIYVPGNYQGWDPTRADSLISPTGNGVYTGVIVFDGGNFKITTAKKWDVAYGATGPGTLSTTGGDINSVTAASMQLDVDLNQLTYKLTPLVWSIIGNAIPGSNWSVDTDAKFINDGTNRWIVTLDLVPGALKFRKNYDWGTNIGDAAGNDITITSAGNYTLTATINADGKTGT
;
A
#
# COMPACT_ATOMS: atom_id res chain seq x y z
N MET A 1 47.96 -68.40 30.96
CA MET A 1 48.42 -67.72 29.76
C MET A 1 47.28 -67.23 28.84
N LYS A 2 46.21 -67.99 28.59
CA LYS A 2 45.06 -67.57 27.72
C LYS A 2 44.35 -66.29 28.19
N SER A 3 44.20 -66.02 29.49
CA SER A 3 43.51 -64.88 30.05
C SER A 3 44.28 -63.51 29.87
N ILE A 4 45.58 -63.56 29.86
CA ILE A 4 46.45 -62.34 29.69
C ILE A 4 46.43 -61.90 28.23
N ILE A 5 46.45 -62.85 27.27
CA ILE A 5 46.42 -62.57 25.85
C ILE A 5 45.08 -61.94 25.46
N PHE A 6 43.94 -62.41 26.01
CA PHE A 6 42.64 -61.81 25.77
C PHE A 6 42.53 -60.37 26.33
N LYS A 7 43.08 -60.10 27.52
CA LYS A 7 43.08 -58.77 28.10
C LYS A 7 44.00 -57.80 27.33
N SER A 8 45.15 -58.29 26.83
CA SER A 8 46.02 -57.47 25.98
C SER A 8 45.45 -57.17 24.63
N LEU A 9 44.73 -58.16 24.01
CA LEU A 9 44.04 -57.96 22.74
C LEU A 9 42.86 -56.97 22.83
N ALA A 10 42.08 -57.07 23.92
CA ALA A 10 40.99 -56.13 24.18
C ALA A 10 41.49 -54.71 24.45
N PHE A 11 42.59 -54.56 25.17
CA PHE A 11 43.19 -53.24 25.42
C PHE A 11 43.80 -52.61 24.16
N SER A 12 44.42 -53.43 23.26
CA SER A 12 44.93 -52.98 21.95
C SER A 12 43.83 -52.57 21.01
N LEU A 13 42.64 -53.23 21.05
CA LEU A 13 41.49 -52.87 20.23
C LEU A 13 40.86 -51.55 20.69
N ILE A 14 40.81 -51.30 21.98
CA ILE A 14 40.29 -50.06 22.55
C ILE A 14 41.20 -48.86 22.25
N THR A 15 42.53 -49.04 22.26
CA THR A 15 43.49 -47.98 21.91
C THR A 15 43.49 -47.64 20.42
N LEU A 16 43.18 -48.58 19.53
CA LEU A 16 43.00 -48.33 18.10
C LEU A 16 41.70 -47.63 17.76
N SER A 17 40.63 -47.80 18.56
CA SER A 17 39.38 -47.08 18.36
C SER A 17 39.42 -45.58 18.80
N LEU A 18 40.39 -45.18 19.60
CA LEU A 18 40.60 -43.79 20.01
C LEU A 18 41.41 -42.97 18.98
N TRP A 19 41.93 -43.60 17.92
CA TRP A 19 42.54 -42.91 16.80
C TRP A 19 41.59 -42.72 15.63
N SER A 20 40.28 -42.98 15.85
CA SER A 20 39.24 -42.72 14.88
C SER A 20 39.07 -41.23 14.69
N CYS A 21 39.57 -40.73 13.62
CA CYS A 21 39.23 -39.54 12.87
C CYS A 21 39.05 -38.28 13.73
N LYS A 22 40.13 -37.53 13.95
CA LYS A 22 39.98 -36.10 13.73
C LYS A 22 39.69 -35.92 12.23
N LYS A 23 38.41 -36.01 11.91
CA LYS A 23 37.94 -35.41 10.68
C LYS A 23 38.17 -33.92 10.84
N ASP A 24 39.25 -33.39 10.27
CA ASP A 24 39.39 -31.97 10.05
C ASP A 24 38.19 -31.57 9.18
N GLU A 25 37.09 -31.30 9.86
CA GLU A 25 36.00 -30.56 9.20
C GLU A 25 36.62 -29.21 8.90
N THR A 26 37.05 -29.02 7.68
CA THR A 26 37.32 -27.70 7.11
C THR A 26 36.01 -26.96 7.22
N ARG A 27 35.83 -26.26 8.35
CA ARG A 27 34.69 -25.42 8.61
C ARG A 27 34.75 -24.33 7.55
N SER A 28 33.92 -24.45 6.52
CA SER A 28 33.77 -23.42 5.50
C SER A 28 33.21 -22.18 6.19
N VAL A 29 34.07 -21.22 6.47
CA VAL A 29 33.69 -19.94 7.06
C VAL A 29 33.36 -19.01 5.91
N ALA A 30 32.08 -18.64 5.80
CA ALA A 30 31.71 -17.56 4.89
C ALA A 30 32.46 -16.29 5.30
N THR A 31 33.30 -15.78 4.43
CA THR A 31 33.98 -14.50 4.62
C THR A 31 33.05 -13.37 4.21
N ALA A 32 33.34 -12.14 4.67
CA ALA A 32 32.67 -10.96 4.15
C ALA A 32 32.78 -10.94 2.62
N GLY A 33 31.65 -11.02 1.94
CA GLY A 33 31.61 -11.17 0.48
C GLY A 33 32.11 -9.94 -0.25
N THR A 34 32.57 -10.14 -1.47
CA THR A 34 32.72 -9.03 -2.42
C THR A 34 31.41 -8.78 -3.12
N SER A 35 31.07 -7.50 -3.30
CA SER A 35 29.83 -7.09 -3.93
C SER A 35 29.73 -7.50 -5.40
N GLY A 36 28.56 -7.88 -5.83
CA GLY A 36 28.24 -7.91 -7.26
C GLY A 36 28.08 -6.51 -7.83
N SER A 37 27.81 -6.41 -9.11
CA SER A 37 27.55 -5.12 -9.79
C SER A 37 26.11 -5.07 -10.30
N LEU A 38 25.60 -3.85 -10.43
CA LEU A 38 24.30 -3.55 -11.02
C LEU A 38 24.47 -2.45 -12.08
N SER A 39 23.77 -2.61 -13.22
CA SER A 39 23.65 -1.57 -14.24
C SER A 39 22.20 -1.51 -14.75
N SER A 40 21.81 -0.38 -15.30
CA SER A 40 20.50 -0.14 -15.90
C SER A 40 20.62 0.13 -17.38
N SER A 41 19.64 -0.30 -18.17
CA SER A 41 19.56 -0.01 -19.60
C SER A 41 19.27 1.46 -19.90
N VAL A 42 18.70 2.20 -18.94
CA VAL A 42 18.37 3.62 -19.05
C VAL A 42 18.73 4.36 -17.77
N THR A 43 18.99 5.66 -17.87
CA THR A 43 19.24 6.55 -16.73
C THR A 43 18.07 7.48 -16.43
N SER A 44 17.10 7.55 -17.36
CA SER A 44 15.87 8.33 -17.19
C SER A 44 14.71 7.62 -17.85
N ILE A 45 13.54 7.67 -17.23
CA ILE A 45 12.32 7.08 -17.75
C ILE A 45 11.09 7.90 -17.33
N VAL A 46 10.23 8.21 -18.30
CA VAL A 46 8.91 8.78 -18.09
C VAL A 46 7.93 7.79 -18.66
N ILE A 47 7.14 7.19 -17.79
CA ILE A 47 6.17 6.18 -18.19
C ILE A 47 4.88 6.87 -18.64
N ASP A 48 4.30 6.40 -19.73
CA ASP A 48 2.98 6.81 -20.23
C ASP A 48 2.11 5.59 -20.54
N ARG A 49 0.85 5.85 -20.91
CA ARG A 49 -0.14 4.79 -21.15
C ARG A 49 0.25 3.85 -22.30
N THR A 50 1.01 4.31 -23.28
CA THR A 50 1.40 3.51 -24.47
C THR A 50 2.53 2.52 -24.16
N MET A 51 3.23 2.73 -23.05
CA MET A 51 4.38 1.92 -22.64
C MET A 51 4.00 0.77 -21.70
N LEU A 52 2.78 0.71 -21.18
CA LEU A 52 2.42 -0.19 -20.08
C LEU A 52 2.70 -1.67 -20.38
N GLU A 53 2.48 -2.12 -21.59
CA GLU A 53 2.73 -3.51 -22.01
C GLU A 53 4.15 -3.75 -22.56
N ASN A 54 4.91 -2.69 -22.81
CA ASN A 54 6.23 -2.78 -23.40
C ASN A 54 7.31 -2.93 -22.32
N LYS A 55 8.40 -3.62 -22.64
CA LYS A 55 9.61 -3.61 -21.84
C LYS A 55 10.20 -2.21 -21.82
N VAL A 56 10.38 -1.63 -20.62
CA VAL A 56 10.80 -0.24 -20.46
C VAL A 56 12.18 -0.09 -19.80
N ILE A 57 12.57 -1.08 -18.99
CA ILE A 57 13.85 -1.05 -18.29
C ILE A 57 14.38 -2.45 -18.05
N THR A 58 15.69 -2.61 -18.14
CA THR A 58 16.43 -3.83 -17.78
C THR A 58 17.53 -3.49 -16.80
N PHE A 59 17.59 -4.21 -15.70
CA PHE A 59 18.73 -4.19 -14.80
C PHE A 59 19.59 -5.43 -15.05
N ASN A 60 20.88 -5.24 -15.35
CA ASN A 60 21.86 -6.32 -15.48
C ASN A 60 22.69 -6.40 -14.21
N LEU A 61 22.99 -7.62 -13.77
CA LEU A 61 23.68 -7.85 -12.51
C LEU A 61 24.78 -8.91 -12.63
N THR A 62 25.79 -8.79 -11.80
CA THR A 62 26.76 -9.85 -11.51
C THR A 62 26.61 -10.32 -10.08
N ASP A 63 26.90 -11.59 -9.82
CA ASP A 63 26.76 -12.13 -8.47
C ASP A 63 27.83 -11.57 -7.53
N ALA A 64 27.44 -11.47 -6.28
CA ALA A 64 28.38 -11.31 -5.16
C ALA A 64 29.19 -12.61 -4.98
N ASN A 65 30.37 -12.51 -4.33
CA ASN A 65 31.19 -13.65 -3.97
C ASN A 65 31.41 -13.69 -2.46
N PHE A 66 30.96 -14.73 -1.80
CA PHE A 66 31.10 -14.94 -0.36
C PHE A 66 32.27 -15.84 0.01
N GLY A 67 33.20 -16.11 -0.93
CA GLY A 67 34.35 -17.00 -0.70
C GLY A 67 33.97 -18.47 -0.49
N TYR A 68 32.69 -18.79 -0.67
CA TYR A 68 32.11 -20.11 -0.47
C TYR A 68 31.01 -20.37 -1.53
N GLN A 69 30.97 -21.59 -2.05
CA GLN A 69 29.92 -22.00 -3.00
C GLN A 69 28.59 -22.23 -2.26
N ALA A 70 27.71 -21.24 -2.31
CA ALA A 70 26.35 -21.30 -1.79
C ALA A 70 25.37 -20.71 -2.78
N ALA A 71 24.12 -21.09 -2.66
CA ALA A 71 23.05 -20.42 -3.40
C ALA A 71 22.92 -18.98 -2.91
N ILE A 72 23.00 -18.02 -3.83
CA ILE A 72 22.89 -16.59 -3.53
C ILE A 72 21.45 -16.17 -3.77
N SER A 73 20.83 -15.56 -2.77
CA SER A 73 19.56 -14.87 -2.88
C SER A 73 19.83 -13.40 -3.22
N ASN A 74 19.32 -12.96 -4.36
CA ASN A 74 19.41 -11.59 -4.83
C ASN A 74 18.08 -10.89 -4.72
N VAL A 75 18.08 -9.69 -4.16
CA VAL A 75 16.92 -8.80 -4.02
C VAL A 75 17.26 -7.44 -4.61
N LEU A 76 16.50 -7.02 -5.62
CA LEU A 76 16.60 -5.69 -6.17
C LEU A 76 15.88 -4.73 -5.23
N GLN A 77 16.57 -3.70 -4.73
CA GLN A 77 16.03 -2.67 -3.85
C GLN A 77 15.95 -1.34 -4.60
N LEU A 78 14.78 -0.71 -4.56
CA LEU A 78 14.55 0.64 -5.08
C LEU A 78 14.18 1.56 -3.91
N ALA A 79 14.75 2.76 -3.90
CA ALA A 79 14.46 3.77 -2.88
C ALA A 79 14.47 5.17 -3.50
N VAL A 80 13.76 6.11 -2.88
CA VAL A 80 13.90 7.52 -3.22
C VAL A 80 15.30 7.99 -2.84
N LYS A 81 15.97 8.73 -3.72
CA LYS A 81 17.32 9.22 -3.48
C LYS A 81 17.42 10.00 -2.17
N GLY A 82 18.48 9.74 -1.42
CA GLY A 82 18.75 10.39 -0.14
C GLY A 82 18.06 9.74 1.06
N THR A 83 17.25 8.68 0.90
CA THR A 83 16.63 7.94 2.00
C THR A 83 17.54 6.85 2.58
N ASN A 84 18.73 6.64 2.00
CA ASN A 84 19.68 5.60 2.38
C ASN A 84 19.06 4.20 2.45
N PHE A 85 18.06 3.92 1.59
CA PHE A 85 17.33 2.66 1.57
C PHE A 85 16.70 2.30 2.94
N ALA A 86 16.21 3.27 3.69
CA ALA A 86 15.57 3.03 4.99
C ALA A 86 14.31 2.14 4.85
N ASN A 87 13.49 2.37 3.81
CA ASN A 87 12.30 1.58 3.47
C ASN A 87 12.26 1.32 1.96
N PRO A 88 13.16 0.47 1.43
CA PRO A 88 13.22 0.23 -0.01
C PRO A 88 12.04 -0.61 -0.46
N LYS A 89 11.61 -0.44 -1.71
CA LYS A 89 10.79 -1.43 -2.38
C LYS A 89 11.68 -2.57 -2.85
N GLU A 90 11.28 -3.79 -2.53
CA GLU A 90 12.08 -4.99 -2.77
C GLU A 90 11.42 -5.89 -3.84
N THR A 91 12.21 -6.36 -4.78
CA THR A 91 11.85 -7.40 -5.75
C THR A 91 12.80 -8.57 -5.58
N ILE A 92 12.29 -9.71 -5.12
CA ILE A 92 13.07 -10.94 -4.99
C ILE A 92 13.32 -11.49 -6.40
N LEU A 93 14.56 -11.74 -6.72
CA LEU A 93 14.96 -12.27 -8.03
C LEU A 93 15.01 -13.81 -8.02
N ALA A 94 14.67 -14.42 -9.14
CA ALA A 94 14.85 -15.85 -9.31
C ALA A 94 16.35 -16.23 -9.22
N ALA A 95 16.63 -17.45 -8.81
CA ALA A 95 18.01 -17.93 -8.67
C ALA A 95 18.76 -17.87 -10.01
N ASN A 96 20.03 -17.48 -9.97
CA ASN A 96 20.97 -17.45 -11.11
C ASN A 96 20.59 -16.50 -12.26
N VAL A 97 19.61 -15.61 -12.10
CA VAL A 97 19.33 -14.58 -13.12
C VAL A 97 20.48 -13.58 -13.20
N LYS A 98 20.77 -13.12 -14.41
CA LYS A 98 21.79 -12.08 -14.68
C LYS A 98 21.18 -10.77 -15.16
N SER A 99 19.87 -10.77 -15.39
CA SER A 99 19.12 -9.59 -15.73
C SER A 99 17.68 -9.71 -15.23
N VAL A 100 17.07 -8.60 -14.90
CA VAL A 100 15.64 -8.47 -14.61
C VAL A 100 15.06 -7.38 -15.48
N GLU A 101 13.94 -7.69 -16.10
CA GLU A 101 13.24 -6.81 -17.02
C GLU A 101 11.90 -6.43 -16.42
N PHE A 102 11.50 -5.17 -16.59
CA PHE A 102 10.18 -4.69 -16.22
C PHE A 102 9.47 -4.18 -17.47
N ASN A 103 8.19 -4.55 -17.62
CA ASN A 103 7.28 -3.84 -18.50
C ASN A 103 6.86 -2.50 -17.85
N GLY A 104 6.22 -1.64 -18.65
CA GLY A 104 5.80 -0.32 -18.19
C GLY A 104 4.83 -0.39 -17.01
N LEU A 105 3.87 -1.32 -17.01
CA LEU A 105 2.88 -1.46 -15.95
C LEU A 105 3.53 -1.85 -14.61
N ASP A 106 4.38 -2.89 -14.62
CA ASP A 106 5.02 -3.39 -13.41
C ASP A 106 5.98 -2.36 -12.82
N PHE A 107 6.78 -1.70 -13.68
CA PHE A 107 7.68 -0.65 -13.21
C PHE A 107 6.93 0.59 -12.73
N ASN A 108 5.84 0.97 -13.42
CA ASN A 108 4.96 2.06 -13.00
C ASN A 108 4.35 1.80 -11.62
N ASN A 109 3.81 0.61 -11.39
CA ASN A 109 3.25 0.23 -10.09
C ASN A 109 4.30 0.29 -8.98
N LEU A 110 5.53 -0.15 -9.26
CA LEU A 110 6.65 -0.06 -8.33
C LEU A 110 6.96 1.41 -7.96
N LEU A 111 7.04 2.30 -8.96
CA LEU A 111 7.27 3.74 -8.73
C LEU A 111 6.11 4.41 -7.98
N LEU A 112 4.86 4.09 -8.33
CA LEU A 112 3.68 4.59 -7.62
C LEU A 112 3.65 4.13 -6.17
N SER A 113 4.05 2.89 -5.88
CA SER A 113 4.13 2.36 -4.51
C SER A 113 5.16 3.06 -3.63
N MET A 114 6.11 3.81 -4.24
CA MET A 114 7.07 4.68 -3.57
C MET A 114 6.52 6.09 -3.32
N ASN A 115 5.24 6.35 -3.63
CA ASN A 115 4.57 7.66 -3.54
C ASN A 115 5.25 8.74 -4.40
N LEU A 116 5.84 8.37 -5.54
CA LEU A 116 6.44 9.34 -6.44
C LEU A 116 5.36 10.18 -7.14
N PRO A 117 5.58 11.49 -7.33
CA PRO A 117 4.65 12.35 -8.04
C PRO A 117 4.53 11.93 -9.51
N THR A 118 3.31 11.95 -10.04
CA THR A 118 3.03 11.65 -11.45
C THR A 118 3.22 12.87 -12.36
N THR A 119 3.45 14.05 -11.78
CA THR A 119 3.56 15.32 -12.49
C THR A 119 5.01 15.80 -12.68
N ALA A 120 5.96 15.22 -11.94
CA ALA A 120 7.37 15.62 -11.97
C ALA A 120 8.29 14.40 -11.90
N ASN A 121 9.50 14.52 -12.43
CA ASN A 121 10.53 13.49 -12.29
C ASN A 121 11.03 13.44 -10.84
N SER A 122 11.34 12.23 -10.38
CA SER A 122 11.97 11.97 -9.09
C SER A 122 13.24 11.17 -9.27
N ASP A 123 14.25 11.45 -8.45
CA ASP A 123 15.47 10.66 -8.43
C ASP A 123 15.25 9.40 -7.58
N VAL A 124 15.53 8.25 -8.17
CA VAL A 124 15.43 6.92 -7.56
C VAL A 124 16.82 6.28 -7.54
N GLU A 125 17.17 5.64 -6.46
CA GLU A 125 18.37 4.83 -6.30
C GLU A 125 18.02 3.36 -6.31
N VAL A 126 18.79 2.56 -7.04
CA VAL A 126 18.61 1.13 -7.18
C VAL A 126 19.90 0.41 -6.80
N ARG A 127 19.80 -0.65 -6.00
CA ARG A 127 20.92 -1.53 -5.68
C ARG A 127 20.48 -2.98 -5.59
N LEU A 128 21.45 -3.88 -5.66
CA LEU A 128 21.25 -5.30 -5.40
C LEU A 128 21.69 -5.61 -3.98
N LYS A 129 20.83 -6.29 -3.22
CA LYS A 129 21.14 -6.89 -1.92
C LYS A 129 21.35 -8.39 -2.14
N SER A 130 22.54 -8.90 -1.85
CA SER A 130 22.89 -10.31 -2.02
C SER A 130 23.14 -10.95 -0.66
N SER A 131 22.60 -12.14 -0.43
CA SER A 131 22.76 -12.90 0.82
C SER A 131 22.81 -14.39 0.54
N ILE A 132 23.43 -15.17 1.44
CA ILE A 132 23.48 -16.63 1.39
C ILE A 132 22.72 -17.28 2.55
N SER A 133 22.51 -16.54 3.63
CA SER A 133 21.72 -16.94 4.81
C SER A 133 21.44 -15.74 5.71
N ASN A 134 20.53 -15.90 6.67
CA ASN A 134 20.26 -14.87 7.68
C ASN A 134 21.41 -14.69 8.70
N ALA A 135 22.33 -15.64 8.77
CA ALA A 135 23.48 -15.58 9.70
C ALA A 135 24.69 -14.84 9.10
N VAL A 136 24.67 -14.51 7.81
CA VAL A 136 25.75 -13.83 7.10
C VAL A 136 25.26 -12.44 6.68
N THR A 137 26.06 -11.42 7.00
CA THR A 137 25.75 -10.04 6.63
C THR A 137 25.58 -9.92 5.11
N PRO A 138 24.48 -9.38 4.61
CA PRO A 138 24.30 -9.14 3.19
C PRO A 138 25.35 -8.18 2.63
N VAL A 139 25.68 -8.34 1.35
CA VAL A 139 26.49 -7.38 0.60
C VAL A 139 25.63 -6.66 -0.44
N TYR A 140 26.01 -5.44 -0.75
CA TYR A 140 25.24 -4.57 -1.66
C TYR A 140 26.10 -4.20 -2.87
N SER A 141 25.48 -4.14 -4.05
CA SER A 141 26.14 -3.67 -5.27
C SER A 141 26.45 -2.17 -5.20
N ASN A 142 27.06 -1.66 -6.25
CA ASN A 142 27.02 -0.22 -6.55
C ASN A 142 25.56 0.25 -6.66
N ILE A 143 25.35 1.56 -6.39
CA ILE A 143 24.06 2.23 -6.57
C ILE A 143 23.96 2.70 -8.01
N VAL A 144 22.82 2.44 -8.64
CA VAL A 144 22.41 3.00 -9.94
C VAL A 144 21.39 4.09 -9.66
N SER A 145 21.65 5.32 -10.15
CA SER A 145 20.70 6.43 -10.09
C SER A 145 19.84 6.48 -11.35
N LEU A 146 18.55 6.72 -11.15
CA LEU A 146 17.54 6.75 -12.19
C LEU A 146 16.62 7.97 -11.97
N SER A 147 16.40 8.79 -13.00
CA SER A 147 15.37 9.83 -12.99
C SER A 147 14.07 9.22 -13.52
N ALA A 148 13.03 9.13 -12.70
CA ALA A 148 11.81 8.42 -13.06
C ALA A 148 10.54 9.24 -12.80
N ARG A 149 9.55 9.08 -13.67
CA ARG A 149 8.20 9.64 -13.48
C ARG A 149 7.16 8.57 -13.83
N PRO A 150 6.32 8.16 -12.85
CA PRO A 150 5.23 7.24 -13.11
C PRO A 150 4.07 7.90 -13.85
N PHE A 151 3.25 7.06 -14.49
CA PHE A 151 1.97 7.43 -15.08
C PHE A 151 0.84 7.16 -14.07
N PRO A 152 -0.14 8.08 -13.89
CA PRO A 152 -1.22 7.89 -12.91
C PRO A 152 -2.17 6.77 -13.37
N LEU A 153 -2.42 5.80 -12.48
CA LEU A 153 -3.37 4.70 -12.66
C LEU A 153 -4.42 4.74 -11.56
N THR A 154 -5.68 4.97 -11.92
CA THR A 154 -6.78 4.88 -10.97
C THR A 154 -7.06 3.43 -10.63
N SER A 155 -7.18 3.12 -9.34
CA SER A 155 -7.54 1.78 -8.86
C SER A 155 -8.53 1.85 -7.69
N TRP A 156 -9.20 0.73 -7.41
CA TRP A 156 -10.21 0.61 -6.36
C TRP A 156 -9.97 -0.62 -5.51
N ILE A 157 -10.34 -0.50 -4.23
CA ILE A 157 -10.55 -1.60 -3.30
C ILE A 157 -11.98 -1.51 -2.75
N TYR A 158 -12.47 -2.57 -2.11
CA TYR A 158 -13.87 -2.68 -1.71
C TYR A 158 -13.97 -3.01 -0.23
N VAL A 159 -15.10 -2.65 0.39
CA VAL A 159 -15.29 -2.70 1.84
C VAL A 159 -16.55 -3.50 2.20
N PRO A 160 -16.57 -4.83 1.99
CA PRO A 160 -17.70 -5.65 2.41
C PRO A 160 -17.81 -5.70 3.94
N GLY A 161 -19.04 -5.57 4.46
CA GLY A 161 -19.29 -5.55 5.90
C GLY A 161 -20.75 -5.71 6.30
N ASN A 162 -21.04 -5.57 7.57
CA ASN A 162 -22.40 -5.68 8.13
C ASN A 162 -23.39 -4.75 7.43
N TYR A 163 -23.01 -3.49 7.22
CA TYR A 163 -23.87 -2.43 6.66
C TYR A 163 -24.50 -2.78 5.29
N GLN A 164 -23.97 -3.77 4.59
CA GLN A 164 -24.50 -4.23 3.29
C GLN A 164 -24.67 -5.77 3.20
N GLY A 165 -24.61 -6.49 4.34
CA GLY A 165 -24.84 -7.93 4.42
C GLY A 165 -23.68 -8.80 3.96
N TRP A 166 -22.45 -8.31 4.04
CA TRP A 166 -21.22 -9.06 3.71
C TRP A 166 -21.13 -9.53 2.25
N ASP A 167 -21.87 -8.94 1.33
CA ASP A 167 -21.81 -9.27 -0.09
C ASP A 167 -20.74 -8.42 -0.80
N PRO A 168 -19.57 -8.98 -1.18
CA PRO A 168 -18.51 -8.20 -1.79
C PRO A 168 -18.88 -7.63 -3.16
N THR A 169 -19.88 -8.21 -3.85
CA THR A 169 -20.33 -7.70 -5.15
C THR A 169 -21.06 -6.36 -5.03
N ARG A 170 -21.64 -6.09 -3.85
CA ARG A 170 -22.39 -4.87 -3.52
C ARG A 170 -21.60 -3.91 -2.62
N ALA A 171 -20.36 -4.27 -2.28
CA ALA A 171 -19.54 -3.48 -1.38
C ALA A 171 -19.22 -2.10 -1.94
N ASP A 172 -19.25 -1.10 -1.06
CA ASP A 172 -18.74 0.24 -1.37
C ASP A 172 -17.23 0.16 -1.65
N SER A 173 -16.73 1.14 -2.39
CA SER A 173 -15.34 1.16 -2.84
C SER A 173 -14.56 2.33 -2.24
N LEU A 174 -13.25 2.16 -2.14
CA LEU A 174 -12.30 3.25 -1.94
C LEU A 174 -11.49 3.42 -3.21
N ILE A 175 -11.13 4.65 -3.54
CA ILE A 175 -10.40 4.99 -4.75
C ILE A 175 -8.96 5.37 -4.44
N SER A 176 -8.04 4.94 -5.31
CA SER A 176 -6.68 5.49 -5.44
C SER A 176 -6.59 6.20 -6.79
N PRO A 177 -6.64 7.53 -6.85
CA PRO A 177 -6.60 8.26 -8.13
C PRO A 177 -5.32 8.05 -8.92
N THR A 178 -4.24 7.67 -8.24
CA THR A 178 -2.92 7.44 -8.85
C THR A 178 -2.52 5.97 -8.91
N GLY A 179 -3.30 5.06 -8.29
CA GLY A 179 -2.98 3.64 -8.22
C GLY A 179 -1.74 3.32 -7.37
N ASN A 180 -1.37 4.21 -6.47
CA ASN A 180 -0.15 4.10 -5.66
C ASN A 180 -0.29 3.18 -4.43
N GLY A 181 -1.43 2.49 -4.28
CA GLY A 181 -1.69 1.62 -3.12
C GLY A 181 -2.28 2.34 -1.90
N VAL A 182 -2.51 3.67 -2.00
CA VAL A 182 -3.19 4.47 -0.98
C VAL A 182 -4.59 4.80 -1.48
N TYR A 183 -5.60 4.46 -0.68
CA TYR A 183 -7.01 4.53 -1.04
C TYR A 183 -7.78 5.37 -0.04
N THR A 184 -8.79 6.07 -0.51
CA THR A 184 -9.69 6.85 0.34
C THR A 184 -11.12 6.78 -0.17
N GLY A 185 -12.08 6.96 0.72
CA GLY A 185 -13.49 7.07 0.39
C GLY A 185 -14.31 7.27 1.65
N VAL A 186 -15.61 7.53 1.48
CA VAL A 186 -16.52 7.71 2.61
C VAL A 186 -17.61 6.65 2.53
N ILE A 187 -17.82 5.96 3.64
CA ILE A 187 -18.79 4.87 3.77
C ILE A 187 -19.71 5.16 4.95
N VAL A 188 -21.00 4.89 4.78
CA VAL A 188 -21.98 4.95 5.85
C VAL A 188 -22.02 3.59 6.53
N PHE A 189 -21.40 3.47 7.69
CA PHE A 189 -21.39 2.25 8.48
C PHE A 189 -22.59 2.19 9.45
N ASP A 190 -22.95 0.98 9.85
CA ASP A 190 -24.00 0.66 10.82
C ASP A 190 -23.49 0.43 12.26
N GLY A 191 -22.19 0.67 12.50
CA GLY A 191 -21.52 0.35 13.78
C GLY A 191 -21.02 -1.11 13.85
N GLY A 192 -21.23 -1.87 12.80
CA GLY A 192 -20.81 -3.27 12.69
C GLY A 192 -19.40 -3.45 12.14
N ASN A 193 -19.13 -4.68 11.77
CA ASN A 193 -17.81 -5.10 11.28
C ASN A 193 -17.71 -5.03 9.75
N PHE A 194 -16.48 -4.92 9.24
CA PHE A 194 -16.17 -4.95 7.82
C PHE A 194 -14.79 -5.57 7.55
N LYS A 195 -14.50 -5.84 6.30
CA LYS A 195 -13.16 -6.15 5.76
C LYS A 195 -12.86 -5.30 4.54
N ILE A 196 -11.63 -5.38 4.08
CA ILE A 196 -11.18 -4.70 2.85
C ILE A 196 -10.78 -5.77 1.85
N THR A 197 -11.31 -5.72 0.62
CA THR A 197 -10.97 -6.66 -0.45
C THR A 197 -10.39 -5.93 -1.66
N THR A 198 -9.46 -6.57 -2.36
CA THR A 198 -8.84 -5.98 -3.57
C THR A 198 -9.70 -6.09 -4.81
N ALA A 199 -10.79 -6.88 -4.75
CA ALA A 199 -11.77 -7.06 -5.80
C ALA A 199 -13.16 -7.29 -5.18
N LYS A 200 -14.23 -7.25 -5.98
CA LYS A 200 -15.61 -7.58 -5.55
C LYS A 200 -15.79 -9.08 -5.30
N LYS A 201 -14.87 -9.68 -4.54
CA LYS A 201 -14.85 -11.10 -4.16
C LYS A 201 -13.92 -11.31 -2.97
N TRP A 202 -13.98 -12.50 -2.35
CA TRP A 202 -13.22 -12.84 -1.13
C TRP A 202 -11.81 -13.42 -1.37
N ASP A 203 -11.27 -13.42 -2.58
CA ASP A 203 -9.96 -14.04 -2.88
C ASP A 203 -8.82 -13.45 -2.04
N VAL A 204 -8.78 -12.13 -1.89
CA VAL A 204 -7.84 -11.43 -1.03
C VAL A 204 -8.61 -10.45 -0.16
N ALA A 205 -8.61 -10.68 1.14
CA ALA A 205 -9.27 -9.83 2.12
C ALA A 205 -8.29 -9.43 3.23
N TYR A 206 -8.34 -8.17 3.62
CA TYR A 206 -7.59 -7.63 4.74
C TYR A 206 -8.53 -7.37 5.92
N GLY A 207 -8.05 -7.68 7.12
CA GLY A 207 -8.70 -7.37 8.38
C GLY A 207 -7.71 -6.78 9.37
N ALA A 208 -8.16 -6.42 10.58
CA ALA A 208 -7.34 -5.82 11.61
C ALA A 208 -6.52 -6.85 12.38
N THR A 209 -5.24 -6.53 12.66
CA THR A 209 -4.40 -7.21 13.64
C THR A 209 -4.25 -6.39 14.93
N GLY A 210 -4.70 -5.14 14.89
CA GLY A 210 -4.73 -4.16 15.96
C GLY A 210 -5.28 -2.83 15.45
N PRO A 211 -5.46 -1.83 16.30
CA PRO A 211 -5.95 -0.52 15.87
C PRO A 211 -5.07 0.08 14.77
N GLY A 212 -5.67 0.38 13.62
CA GLY A 212 -4.99 1.00 12.48
C GLY A 212 -4.05 0.08 11.68
N THR A 213 -3.97 -1.22 11.96
CA THR A 213 -3.07 -2.15 11.27
C THR A 213 -3.83 -3.25 10.54
N LEU A 214 -3.37 -3.63 9.36
CA LEU A 214 -3.99 -4.61 8.46
C LEU A 214 -3.14 -5.86 8.26
N SER A 215 -3.81 -6.98 7.99
CA SER A 215 -3.20 -8.22 7.51
C SER A 215 -4.23 -9.04 6.74
N THR A 216 -3.77 -9.89 5.82
CA THR A 216 -4.61 -10.90 5.16
C THR A 216 -5.08 -12.00 6.09
N THR A 217 -4.47 -12.14 7.27
CA THR A 217 -4.88 -13.05 8.35
C THR A 217 -5.60 -12.33 9.49
N GLY A 218 -5.82 -11.00 9.36
CA GLY A 218 -6.46 -10.17 10.39
C GLY A 218 -7.93 -10.51 10.60
N GLY A 219 -8.42 -10.24 11.83
CA GLY A 219 -9.84 -10.31 12.19
C GLY A 219 -10.67 -9.24 11.48
N ASP A 220 -11.97 -9.19 11.76
CA ASP A 220 -12.82 -8.12 11.24
C ASP A 220 -12.43 -6.76 11.82
N ILE A 221 -12.61 -5.72 11.03
CA ILE A 221 -12.43 -4.33 11.45
C ILE A 221 -13.79 -3.84 11.98
N ASN A 222 -13.82 -3.24 13.15
CA ASN A 222 -15.06 -2.67 13.70
C ASN A 222 -15.15 -1.17 13.38
N SER A 223 -16.28 -0.70 12.85
CA SER A 223 -16.53 0.70 12.53
C SER A 223 -16.85 1.56 13.77
N VAL A 224 -17.07 0.93 14.93
CA VAL A 224 -17.32 1.51 16.25
C VAL A 224 -18.68 2.21 16.37
N THR A 225 -19.07 3.03 15.40
CA THR A 225 -20.33 3.81 15.43
C THR A 225 -21.09 3.69 14.11
N ALA A 226 -22.42 3.74 14.19
CA ALA A 226 -23.27 3.93 13.01
C ALA A 226 -23.16 5.40 12.55
N ALA A 227 -22.31 5.63 11.56
CA ALA A 227 -22.03 6.97 11.06
C ALA A 227 -21.38 6.94 9.66
N SER A 228 -21.40 8.10 9.00
CA SER A 228 -20.60 8.35 7.81
C SER A 228 -19.14 8.56 8.22
N MET A 229 -18.24 7.71 7.67
CA MET A 229 -16.82 7.69 8.04
C MET A 229 -15.96 7.75 6.78
N GLN A 230 -14.97 8.61 6.77
CA GLN A 230 -13.86 8.50 5.85
C GLN A 230 -12.99 7.32 6.28
N LEU A 231 -12.72 6.42 5.34
CA LEU A 231 -11.79 5.32 5.48
C LEU A 231 -10.60 5.55 4.56
N ASP A 232 -9.44 5.75 5.17
CA ASP A 232 -8.16 5.82 4.47
C ASP A 232 -7.42 4.49 4.67
N VAL A 233 -6.87 3.94 3.60
CA VAL A 233 -6.17 2.65 3.57
C VAL A 233 -4.85 2.79 2.83
N ASP A 234 -3.75 2.37 3.45
CA ASP A 234 -2.45 2.23 2.80
C ASP A 234 -2.06 0.75 2.76
N LEU A 235 -2.20 0.11 1.60
CA LEU A 235 -1.82 -1.29 1.42
C LEU A 235 -0.30 -1.49 1.33
N ASN A 236 0.49 -0.44 1.13
CA ASN A 236 1.95 -0.54 1.17
C ASN A 236 2.48 -0.63 2.61
N GLN A 237 1.82 0.08 3.53
CA GLN A 237 2.15 0.10 4.96
C GLN A 237 1.28 -0.86 5.77
N LEU A 238 0.25 -1.45 5.14
CA LEU A 238 -0.76 -2.28 5.80
C LEU A 238 -1.42 -1.55 6.97
N THR A 239 -1.90 -0.33 6.71
CA THR A 239 -2.56 0.51 7.70
C THR A 239 -3.93 1.00 7.23
N TYR A 240 -4.79 1.34 8.19
CA TYR A 240 -6.06 2.00 7.94
C TYR A 240 -6.38 3.06 8.99
N LYS A 241 -7.23 4.02 8.63
CA LYS A 241 -7.74 5.04 9.54
C LYS A 241 -9.20 5.32 9.25
N LEU A 242 -10.02 5.35 10.30
CA LEU A 242 -11.40 5.81 10.27
C LEU A 242 -11.49 7.20 10.88
N THR A 243 -12.19 8.12 10.20
CA THR A 243 -12.40 9.49 10.67
C THR A 243 -13.86 9.88 10.39
N PRO A 244 -14.63 10.39 11.34
CA PRO A 244 -15.97 10.89 11.08
C PRO A 244 -15.96 11.95 9.98
N LEU A 245 -16.73 11.74 8.94
CA LEU A 245 -16.87 12.69 7.83
C LEU A 245 -18.24 12.58 7.20
N VAL A 246 -19.00 13.64 7.30
CA VAL A 246 -20.25 13.86 6.58
C VAL A 246 -20.32 15.32 6.11
N TRP A 247 -20.88 15.54 4.96
CA TRP A 247 -21.39 16.84 4.56
C TRP A 247 -22.91 16.76 4.51
N SER A 248 -23.55 17.69 5.14
CA SER A 248 -25.01 17.79 5.24
C SER A 248 -25.47 19.15 4.72
N ILE A 249 -26.72 19.27 4.36
CA ILE A 249 -27.37 20.54 4.09
C ILE A 249 -28.31 20.90 5.23
N ILE A 250 -28.40 22.21 5.53
CA ILE A 250 -29.26 22.74 6.56
C ILE A 250 -29.82 24.10 6.09
N GLY A 251 -31.07 24.42 6.41
CA GLY A 251 -31.64 25.67 6.02
C GLY A 251 -33.17 25.70 6.10
N ASN A 252 -33.77 26.85 5.91
CA ASN A 252 -35.23 27.01 5.88
C ASN A 252 -35.83 26.67 4.49
N ALA A 253 -34.99 26.51 3.47
CA ALA A 253 -35.43 25.96 2.19
C ALA A 253 -35.73 24.45 2.24
N ILE A 254 -35.31 23.75 3.31
CA ILE A 254 -35.55 22.33 3.54
C ILE A 254 -36.81 22.20 4.42
N PRO A 255 -37.91 21.59 3.91
CA PRO A 255 -39.12 21.43 4.72
C PRO A 255 -38.85 20.73 6.04
N GLY A 256 -39.22 21.36 7.15
CA GLY A 256 -39.04 20.84 8.51
C GLY A 256 -37.64 21.05 9.13
N SER A 257 -36.62 21.48 8.39
CA SER A 257 -35.29 21.76 8.94
C SER A 257 -35.21 23.08 9.73
N ASN A 258 -35.60 24.17 9.11
CA ASN A 258 -35.56 25.52 9.70
C ASN A 258 -34.24 25.81 10.46
N TRP A 259 -33.10 25.48 9.85
CA TRP A 259 -31.75 25.66 10.42
C TRP A 259 -31.47 24.84 11.69
N SER A 260 -32.26 23.80 11.96
CA SER A 260 -32.16 22.98 13.18
C SER A 260 -31.94 21.50 12.91
N VAL A 261 -32.31 21.01 11.73
CA VAL A 261 -32.20 19.63 11.33
C VAL A 261 -31.41 19.52 10.03
N ASP A 262 -30.35 18.70 10.02
CA ASP A 262 -29.55 18.43 8.85
C ASP A 262 -30.15 17.34 7.98
N THR A 263 -29.85 17.40 6.69
CA THR A 263 -30.03 16.31 5.74
C THR A 263 -28.70 15.93 5.14
N ASP A 264 -28.28 14.68 5.33
CA ASP A 264 -26.97 14.21 4.88
C ASP A 264 -26.90 14.13 3.36
N ALA A 265 -25.79 14.60 2.81
CA ALA A 265 -25.41 14.39 1.43
C ALA A 265 -24.64 13.06 1.30
N LYS A 266 -24.79 12.40 0.15
CA LYS A 266 -24.09 11.17 -0.21
C LYS A 266 -22.76 11.50 -0.87
N PHE A 267 -21.68 10.89 -0.41
CA PHE A 267 -20.37 10.94 -1.08
C PHE A 267 -20.39 10.16 -2.39
N ILE A 268 -19.78 10.73 -3.42
CA ILE A 268 -19.58 10.08 -4.73
C ILE A 268 -18.10 9.73 -4.86
N ASN A 269 -17.81 8.44 -4.81
CA ASN A 269 -16.44 7.92 -4.84
C ASN A 269 -15.93 7.80 -6.28
N ASP A 270 -15.69 8.93 -6.94
CA ASP A 270 -15.18 9.04 -8.31
C ASP A 270 -13.83 9.78 -8.40
N GLY A 271 -13.24 10.09 -7.24
CA GLY A 271 -11.99 10.85 -7.14
C GLY A 271 -12.15 12.36 -7.20
N THR A 272 -13.39 12.88 -7.31
CA THR A 272 -13.66 14.32 -7.42
C THR A 272 -14.04 14.97 -6.09
N ASN A 273 -14.09 14.21 -4.99
CA ASN A 273 -14.50 14.67 -3.65
C ASN A 273 -15.85 15.37 -3.65
N ARG A 274 -16.84 14.70 -4.25
CA ARG A 274 -18.15 15.26 -4.55
C ARG A 274 -19.23 14.65 -3.64
N TRP A 275 -20.12 15.51 -3.15
CA TRP A 275 -21.25 15.14 -2.30
C TRP A 275 -22.56 15.56 -2.96
N ILE A 276 -23.56 14.70 -2.97
CA ILE A 276 -24.82 14.90 -3.65
C ILE A 276 -25.99 14.65 -2.69
N VAL A 277 -27.00 15.51 -2.77
CA VAL A 277 -28.29 15.28 -2.10
C VAL A 277 -29.42 15.69 -3.05
N THR A 278 -30.45 14.84 -3.12
CA THR A 278 -31.66 15.11 -3.93
C THR A 278 -32.87 15.13 -3.01
N LEU A 279 -33.61 16.23 -3.00
CA LEU A 279 -34.79 16.40 -2.16
C LEU A 279 -35.71 17.50 -2.67
N ASP A 280 -36.92 17.54 -2.16
CA ASP A 280 -37.86 18.65 -2.40
C ASP A 280 -37.50 19.85 -1.55
N LEU A 281 -37.38 21.02 -2.20
CA LEU A 281 -37.08 22.28 -1.56
C LEU A 281 -38.22 23.27 -1.76
N VAL A 282 -38.31 24.26 -0.85
CA VAL A 282 -39.20 25.39 -0.92
C VAL A 282 -38.40 26.69 -1.01
N PRO A 283 -39.03 27.82 -1.43
CA PRO A 283 -38.34 29.12 -1.37
C PRO A 283 -37.74 29.41 0.01
N GLY A 284 -36.43 29.71 0.03
CA GLY A 284 -35.70 29.94 1.27
C GLY A 284 -34.18 29.88 1.03
N ALA A 285 -33.45 29.63 2.09
CA ALA A 285 -31.98 29.56 2.06
C ALA A 285 -31.46 28.28 2.70
N LEU A 286 -30.27 27.85 2.28
CA LEU A 286 -29.57 26.69 2.84
C LEU A 286 -28.05 26.85 2.72
N LYS A 287 -27.32 26.02 3.45
CA LYS A 287 -25.86 25.84 3.32
C LYS A 287 -25.51 24.35 3.41
N PHE A 288 -24.38 23.99 2.85
CA PHE A 288 -23.67 22.76 3.24
C PHE A 288 -22.84 23.02 4.49
N ARG A 289 -22.77 22.02 5.40
CA ARG A 289 -21.82 22.05 6.52
C ARG A 289 -21.20 20.68 6.78
N LYS A 290 -19.97 20.69 7.32
CA LYS A 290 -19.20 19.49 7.61
C LYS A 290 -19.44 19.03 9.04
N ASN A 291 -19.72 17.73 9.22
CA ASN A 291 -19.87 17.10 10.54
C ASN A 291 -20.90 17.84 11.44
N TYR A 292 -21.96 18.43 10.86
CA TYR A 292 -23.01 19.16 11.54
C TYR A 292 -22.51 20.40 12.31
N ASP A 293 -21.31 20.89 11.96
CA ASP A 293 -20.65 22.01 12.64
C ASP A 293 -20.54 23.24 11.73
N TRP A 294 -20.72 24.42 12.32
CA TRP A 294 -20.68 25.70 11.62
C TRP A 294 -19.24 26.19 11.35
N GLY A 295 -18.24 25.62 11.99
CA GLY A 295 -16.83 25.97 11.78
C GLY A 295 -16.35 25.69 10.35
N THR A 296 -17.03 24.78 9.61
CA THR A 296 -16.76 24.52 8.20
C THR A 296 -18.08 24.40 7.45
N ASN A 297 -18.38 25.39 6.61
CA ASN A 297 -19.60 25.43 5.81
C ASN A 297 -19.32 26.02 4.42
N ILE A 298 -20.17 25.67 3.45
CA ILE A 298 -20.10 26.11 2.05
C ILE A 298 -21.46 26.66 1.64
N GLY A 299 -21.44 27.84 1.06
CA GLY A 299 -22.60 28.48 0.48
C GLY A 299 -22.50 28.64 -1.05
N ASP A 300 -22.98 29.75 -1.56
CA ASP A 300 -22.80 30.14 -2.95
C ASP A 300 -21.33 30.51 -3.26
N ALA A 301 -21.03 30.87 -4.50
CA ALA A 301 -19.67 31.24 -4.90
C ALA A 301 -19.08 32.44 -4.16
N ALA A 302 -19.92 33.27 -3.51
CA ALA A 302 -19.50 34.40 -2.67
C ALA A 302 -19.45 34.02 -1.17
N GLY A 303 -19.77 32.76 -0.81
CA GLY A 303 -19.82 32.29 0.57
C GLY A 303 -21.14 32.61 1.31
N ASN A 304 -22.13 33.21 0.63
CA ASN A 304 -23.44 33.47 1.21
C ASN A 304 -24.31 32.20 1.26
N ASP A 305 -25.50 32.32 1.85
CA ASP A 305 -26.47 31.24 1.78
C ASP A 305 -26.90 30.96 0.35
N ILE A 306 -27.08 29.70 0.01
CA ILE A 306 -27.64 29.28 -1.27
C ILE A 306 -29.14 29.58 -1.25
N THR A 307 -29.60 30.40 -2.17
CA THR A 307 -31.01 30.82 -2.24
C THR A 307 -31.81 29.95 -3.19
N ILE A 308 -32.89 29.37 -2.70
CA ILE A 308 -33.90 28.66 -3.49
C ILE A 308 -35.07 29.61 -3.73
N THR A 309 -35.36 29.88 -4.99
CA THR A 309 -36.41 30.88 -5.36
C THR A 309 -37.75 30.24 -5.69
N SER A 310 -37.80 28.97 -6.01
CA SER A 310 -39.01 28.23 -6.38
C SER A 310 -39.04 26.85 -5.70
N ALA A 311 -40.25 26.40 -5.35
CA ALA A 311 -40.44 25.05 -4.86
C ALA A 311 -40.20 24.01 -5.99
N GLY A 312 -39.57 22.88 -5.67
CA GLY A 312 -39.30 21.81 -6.62
C GLY A 312 -38.38 20.73 -6.08
N ASN A 313 -38.18 19.69 -6.86
CA ASN A 313 -37.19 18.66 -6.57
C ASN A 313 -35.83 19.08 -7.12
N TYR A 314 -34.85 19.17 -6.27
CA TYR A 314 -33.49 19.63 -6.60
C TYR A 314 -32.47 18.58 -6.30
N THR A 315 -31.46 18.47 -7.17
CA THR A 315 -30.19 17.77 -6.87
C THR A 315 -29.11 18.83 -6.62
N LEU A 316 -28.66 18.90 -5.38
CA LEU A 316 -27.56 19.77 -4.99
C LEU A 316 -26.26 18.98 -4.97
N THR A 317 -25.20 19.60 -5.46
CA THR A 317 -23.85 19.00 -5.49
C THR A 317 -22.87 19.96 -4.84
N ALA A 318 -22.08 19.46 -3.90
CA ALA A 318 -20.90 20.16 -3.38
C ALA A 318 -19.65 19.44 -3.81
N THR A 319 -18.72 20.12 -4.46
CA THR A 319 -17.37 19.64 -4.75
C THR A 319 -16.40 20.27 -3.75
N ILE A 320 -15.78 19.45 -2.93
CA ILE A 320 -14.92 19.90 -1.84
C ILE A 320 -13.47 19.95 -2.32
N ASN A 321 -12.83 21.10 -2.10
CA ASN A 321 -11.43 21.30 -2.45
C ASN A 321 -10.50 20.42 -1.59
N ALA A 322 -9.25 20.30 -1.98
CA ALA A 322 -8.23 19.47 -1.29
C ALA A 322 -7.96 19.94 0.16
N ASP A 323 -8.30 21.18 0.51
CA ASP A 323 -8.21 21.69 1.87
C ASP A 323 -9.28 21.10 2.82
N GLY A 324 -10.30 20.43 2.28
CA GLY A 324 -11.42 19.85 3.00
C GLY A 324 -12.30 20.88 3.75
N LYS A 325 -12.24 22.16 3.36
CA LYS A 325 -12.92 23.28 4.03
C LYS A 325 -13.66 24.18 3.06
N THR A 326 -13.17 24.35 1.87
CA THR A 326 -13.78 25.16 0.82
C THR A 326 -14.31 24.28 -0.30
N GLY A 327 -15.22 24.80 -1.12
CA GLY A 327 -15.84 24.06 -2.23
C GLY A 327 -16.82 24.91 -3.01
N THR A 328 -17.44 24.28 -4.02
CA THR A 328 -18.47 24.88 -4.90
C THR A 328 -19.68 23.97 -5.04
#